data_df030fb05ab6407c72e2fd55ca3389ab
#
_entry.id   df030fb05ab6407c72e2fd55ca3389ab
#
_cell.length_a   1.000
_cell.length_b   1.000
_cell.length_c   1.000
_cell.angle_alpha   90.00
_cell.angle_beta   90.00
_cell.angle_gamma   90.00
#
_symmetry.space_group_name_H-M   'P 1'
#
loop_
_entity.id
_entity.type
_entity.pdbx_description
1 polymer ?
#
loop_
_entity_poly.entity_id
_entity_poly.type
_entity_poly.pdbx_seq_one_letter_code
_entity_poly.pdbx_strand_id
1 'polypeptide(L)'
;MITVQLNEPDFEYDIHSLVKAFYPQHDVLVKAMPREEFPESVFHLVVNYDRKNHMIDFKFYEREQQENGAAEEKMTLGGSVLVDFADRKKTKNELKQQLYYLLTLYAGKTLPWGTLTGIRPTKIPMELLEEGKSEDEIRSYMKETYFASDEKIELSLAVAKRELELLSRIDYENGYSLYVGIPFCPSTCLYCSFTSYPLAKWANHMDEYLDALEKEIAFTAEACKHKVLNSVYIGGGTPTTLSAEQMDRLLTMIGSYFGIADEQGRMIYVDESAKKQTQLLEFTVEAGRPDSITREKLEVIHKHNISRISINPQTMKEETLRLIGRQHTVQQTIDSFNLAREVGFDNINMDLIVGLPEETIEDVRETMRQLEELDPDNITVHSLAIKRAARLRMQKEQYENLHIENTAQTIDLTAECCHEMGLEPYYLYRQKNMAGNFENVGYAKPGKAGVYNILIMEEKQTIMALGAGATTKVVFEDGKRIERVGNVKDIINYLDRVDEMVERKRELLKNCGQL
;
A
#
# COMPACT_ATOMS: atom_id res chain seq x y z
N MET A 1 2.62 23.11 -14.74
CA MET A 1 2.50 21.86 -15.55
C MET A 1 3.83 21.57 -16.23
N ILE A 2 4.14 20.32 -16.54
CA ILE A 2 5.24 19.89 -17.39
C ILE A 2 4.66 19.17 -18.58
N THR A 3 5.16 19.44 -19.78
CA THR A 3 4.66 18.83 -21.02
C THR A 3 5.76 18.01 -21.69
N VAL A 4 5.38 16.83 -22.19
CA VAL A 4 6.27 15.93 -22.92
C VAL A 4 5.62 15.55 -24.24
N GLN A 5 6.23 15.97 -25.32
CA GLN A 5 5.82 15.65 -26.67
C GLN A 5 6.53 14.39 -27.18
N LEU A 6 5.76 13.47 -27.74
CA LEU A 6 6.27 12.27 -28.39
C LEU A 6 5.92 12.35 -29.89
N ASN A 7 6.73 11.73 -30.73
CA ASN A 7 6.36 11.49 -32.13
C ASN A 7 5.56 10.18 -32.32
N GLU A 8 5.64 9.26 -31.34
CA GLU A 8 4.89 7.99 -31.30
C GLU A 8 4.39 7.72 -29.86
N PRO A 9 3.24 7.03 -29.64
CA PRO A 9 2.65 6.84 -28.31
C PRO A 9 3.35 5.75 -27.46
N ASP A 10 4.56 5.34 -27.84
CA ASP A 10 5.30 4.33 -27.08
C ASP A 10 5.84 4.89 -25.77
N PHE A 11 5.80 4.08 -24.69
CA PHE A 11 6.33 4.38 -23.37
C PHE A 11 5.75 5.66 -22.68
N GLU A 12 4.60 6.19 -23.12
CA GLU A 12 3.94 7.35 -22.47
C GLU A 12 3.87 7.22 -20.95
N TYR A 13 3.44 6.05 -20.49
CA TYR A 13 3.29 5.77 -19.05
C TYR A 13 4.63 5.76 -18.31
N ASP A 14 5.66 5.16 -18.90
CA ASP A 14 6.99 5.05 -18.29
C ASP A 14 7.65 6.42 -18.16
N ILE A 15 7.56 7.24 -19.22
CA ILE A 15 8.05 8.63 -19.25
C ILE A 15 7.28 9.48 -18.24
N HIS A 16 5.94 9.44 -18.28
CA HIS A 16 5.09 10.17 -17.35
C HIS A 16 5.46 9.85 -15.89
N SER A 17 5.62 8.57 -15.57
CA SER A 17 5.91 8.13 -14.21
C SER A 17 7.27 8.60 -13.73
N LEU A 18 8.28 8.62 -14.61
CA LEU A 18 9.62 9.08 -14.26
C LEU A 18 9.70 10.61 -14.10
N VAL A 19 9.10 11.37 -15.03
CA VAL A 19 9.03 12.84 -14.92
C VAL A 19 8.25 13.25 -13.67
N LYS A 20 7.12 12.57 -13.38
CA LYS A 20 6.32 12.81 -12.19
C LYS A 20 7.07 12.51 -10.89
N ALA A 21 7.97 11.54 -10.89
CA ALA A 21 8.81 11.21 -9.74
C ALA A 21 9.83 12.33 -9.41
N PHE A 22 10.37 12.98 -10.44
CA PHE A 22 11.24 14.16 -10.26
C PHE A 22 10.46 15.41 -9.83
N TYR A 23 9.23 15.57 -10.31
CA TYR A 23 8.38 16.76 -10.11
C TYR A 23 7.00 16.41 -9.55
N PRO A 24 6.92 15.88 -8.32
CA PRO A 24 5.66 15.41 -7.75
C PRO A 24 4.61 16.51 -7.57
N GLN A 25 5.02 17.78 -7.43
CA GLN A 25 4.15 18.94 -7.27
C GLN A 25 3.53 19.43 -8.60
N HIS A 26 4.11 19.05 -9.76
CA HIS A 26 3.63 19.48 -11.07
C HIS A 26 2.73 18.42 -11.72
N ASP A 27 1.69 18.86 -12.40
CA ASP A 27 0.97 17.99 -13.33
C ASP A 27 1.86 17.74 -14.56
N VAL A 28 1.83 16.50 -15.06
CA VAL A 28 2.64 16.05 -16.20
C VAL A 28 1.70 15.58 -17.31
N LEU A 29 1.86 16.12 -18.51
CA LEU A 29 1.13 15.71 -19.70
C LEU A 29 2.12 15.12 -20.72
N VAL A 30 1.98 13.82 -21.01
CA VAL A 30 2.79 13.13 -22.03
C VAL A 30 1.86 12.68 -23.14
N LYS A 31 2.10 13.13 -24.37
CA LYS A 31 1.25 12.83 -25.53
C LYS A 31 2.03 12.86 -26.85
N ALA A 32 1.56 12.04 -27.80
CA ALA A 32 1.96 12.11 -29.19
C ALA A 32 0.99 13.04 -29.94
N MET A 33 1.21 14.37 -29.84
CA MET A 33 0.39 15.39 -30.48
C MET A 33 1.25 16.60 -30.92
N PRO A 34 0.75 17.48 -31.83
CA PRO A 34 1.49 18.68 -32.23
C PRO A 34 1.80 19.62 -31.08
N ARG A 35 2.91 20.37 -31.19
CA ARG A 35 3.37 21.28 -30.11
C ARG A 35 2.33 22.33 -29.75
N GLU A 36 1.59 22.83 -30.72
CA GLU A 36 0.58 23.89 -30.59
C GLU A 36 -0.62 23.47 -29.72
N GLU A 37 -0.86 22.17 -29.60
CA GLU A 37 -1.94 21.61 -28.78
C GLU A 37 -1.55 21.47 -27.29
N PHE A 38 -0.26 21.65 -26.95
CA PHE A 38 0.18 21.58 -25.56
C PHE A 38 -0.07 22.90 -24.81
N PRO A 39 -0.52 22.84 -23.55
CA PRO A 39 -0.66 24.01 -22.71
C PRO A 39 0.71 24.61 -22.34
N GLU A 40 0.68 25.80 -21.77
CA GLU A 40 1.88 26.41 -21.18
C GLU A 40 2.49 25.54 -20.08
N SER A 41 3.81 25.45 -20.06
CA SER A 41 4.56 24.56 -19.19
C SER A 41 5.78 25.23 -18.57
N VAL A 42 6.22 24.72 -17.42
CA VAL A 42 7.46 25.13 -16.76
C VAL A 42 8.66 24.82 -17.67
N PHE A 43 8.67 23.63 -18.23
CA PHE A 43 9.53 23.25 -19.35
C PHE A 43 8.78 22.28 -20.28
N HIS A 44 9.27 22.17 -21.50
CA HIS A 44 8.77 21.27 -22.52
C HIS A 44 9.85 20.26 -22.92
N LEU A 45 9.53 18.97 -22.84
CA LEU A 45 10.43 17.89 -23.25
C LEU A 45 9.92 17.30 -24.57
N VAL A 46 10.78 17.15 -25.56
CA VAL A 46 10.51 16.42 -26.80
C VAL A 46 11.27 15.10 -26.77
N VAL A 47 10.57 14.01 -26.99
CA VAL A 47 11.13 12.66 -27.12
C VAL A 47 10.81 12.15 -28.52
N ASN A 48 11.84 11.89 -29.30
CA ASN A 48 11.71 11.47 -30.70
C ASN A 48 12.30 10.07 -30.89
N TYR A 49 11.48 9.14 -31.36
CA TYR A 49 11.86 7.77 -31.72
C TYR A 49 12.31 7.73 -33.18
N ASP A 50 13.60 7.64 -33.43
CA ASP A 50 14.18 7.41 -34.76
C ASP A 50 14.41 5.91 -34.98
N ARG A 51 13.35 5.24 -35.43
CA ARG A 51 13.40 3.78 -35.66
C ARG A 51 14.38 3.37 -36.75
N LYS A 52 14.66 4.27 -37.72
CA LYS A 52 15.58 3.98 -38.81
C LYS A 52 17.03 3.93 -38.33
N ASN A 53 17.39 4.81 -37.41
CA ASN A 53 18.73 4.90 -36.84
C ASN A 53 18.85 4.19 -35.48
N HIS A 54 17.83 3.46 -35.03
CA HIS A 54 17.81 2.78 -33.73
C HIS A 54 18.12 3.71 -32.56
N MET A 55 17.53 4.91 -32.54
CA MET A 55 17.88 5.94 -31.59
C MET A 55 16.63 6.59 -30.98
N ILE A 56 16.76 7.03 -29.73
CA ILE A 56 15.77 7.89 -29.06
C ILE A 56 16.47 9.19 -28.68
N ASP A 57 15.92 10.32 -29.14
CA ASP A 57 16.42 11.67 -28.85
C ASP A 57 15.55 12.38 -27.82
N PHE A 58 16.19 13.15 -26.94
CA PHE A 58 15.55 13.95 -25.91
C PHE A 58 16.01 15.40 -26.05
N LYS A 59 15.07 16.36 -25.98
CA LYS A 59 15.37 17.80 -26.02
C LYS A 59 14.48 18.53 -25.03
N PHE A 60 15.11 19.27 -24.10
CA PHE A 60 14.44 20.11 -23.11
C PHE A 60 14.40 21.54 -23.60
N TYR A 61 13.23 22.16 -23.51
CA TYR A 61 13.01 23.54 -23.90
C TYR A 61 12.43 24.31 -22.72
N GLU A 62 12.98 25.53 -22.50
CA GLU A 62 12.44 26.51 -21.57
C GLU A 62 11.97 27.74 -22.31
N ARG A 63 11.00 28.46 -21.72
CA ARG A 63 10.58 29.77 -22.22
C ARG A 63 11.47 30.85 -21.64
N GLU A 64 12.18 31.53 -22.50
CA GLU A 64 12.95 32.71 -22.19
C GLU A 64 12.15 33.98 -22.59
N GLN A 65 11.85 34.86 -21.61
CA GLN A 65 11.22 36.13 -21.93
C GLN A 65 12.28 37.05 -22.54
N GLN A 66 12.06 37.46 -23.77
CA GLN A 66 12.92 38.47 -24.43
C GLN A 66 12.59 39.89 -23.93
N GLU A 67 13.53 40.81 -24.04
CA GLU A 67 13.38 42.24 -23.68
C GLU A 67 12.20 42.93 -24.41
N ASN A 68 11.75 42.38 -25.55
CA ASN A 68 10.62 42.87 -26.36
C ASN A 68 9.26 42.28 -25.91
N GLY A 69 9.21 41.45 -24.83
CA GLY A 69 7.99 40.83 -24.31
C GLY A 69 7.55 39.58 -25.04
N ALA A 70 8.25 39.14 -26.10
CA ALA A 70 7.97 37.84 -26.75
C ALA A 70 8.62 36.70 -25.95
N ALA A 71 7.92 35.58 -25.79
CA ALA A 71 8.49 34.37 -25.21
C ALA A 71 8.99 33.45 -26.33
N GLU A 72 10.28 33.12 -26.29
CA GLU A 72 10.89 32.17 -27.21
C GLU A 72 11.28 30.89 -26.48
N GLU A 73 11.07 29.73 -27.11
CA GLU A 73 11.50 28.44 -26.56
C GLU A 73 12.95 28.18 -26.94
N LYS A 74 13.81 28.04 -25.93
CA LYS A 74 15.24 27.78 -26.10
C LYS A 74 15.56 26.38 -25.60
N MET A 75 16.26 25.61 -26.40
CA MET A 75 16.78 24.31 -26.00
C MET A 75 17.87 24.50 -24.93
N THR A 76 17.65 23.92 -23.74
CA THR A 76 18.56 24.03 -22.59
C THR A 76 19.40 22.79 -22.39
N LEU A 77 18.86 21.61 -22.72
CA LEU A 77 19.52 20.32 -22.54
C LEU A 77 19.05 19.33 -23.60
N GLY A 78 19.93 18.41 -24.01
CA GLY A 78 19.55 17.33 -24.93
C GLY A 78 20.49 16.14 -24.82
N GLY A 79 20.03 15.02 -25.34
CA GLY A 79 20.81 13.78 -25.39
C GLY A 79 20.10 12.72 -26.22
N SER A 80 20.82 11.64 -26.52
CA SER A 80 20.28 10.52 -27.27
C SER A 80 20.77 9.19 -26.72
N VAL A 81 20.05 8.12 -27.00
CA VAL A 81 20.42 6.75 -26.66
C VAL A 81 20.14 5.82 -27.84
N LEU A 82 21.08 4.89 -28.09
CA LEU A 82 20.90 3.81 -29.04
C LEU A 82 20.08 2.71 -28.40
N VAL A 83 19.09 2.19 -29.11
CA VAL A 83 18.14 1.18 -28.60
C VAL A 83 17.88 0.09 -29.63
N ASP A 84 17.52 -1.10 -29.17
CA ASP A 84 16.96 -2.14 -30.02
C ASP A 84 15.44 -2.17 -29.86
N PHE A 85 14.71 -1.57 -30.79
CA PHE A 85 13.25 -1.54 -30.75
C PHE A 85 12.57 -2.92 -30.84
N ALA A 86 13.31 -3.98 -31.20
CA ALA A 86 12.80 -5.35 -31.16
C ALA A 86 12.73 -5.90 -29.73
N ASP A 87 13.63 -5.48 -28.83
CA ASP A 87 13.57 -5.78 -27.40
C ASP A 87 12.91 -4.64 -26.63
N ARG A 88 11.59 -4.73 -26.46
CA ARG A 88 10.81 -3.72 -25.75
C ARG A 88 11.24 -3.51 -24.28
N LYS A 89 11.67 -4.58 -23.59
CA LYS A 89 12.11 -4.48 -22.18
C LYS A 89 13.44 -3.72 -22.08
N LYS A 90 14.38 -4.06 -22.94
CA LYS A 90 15.69 -3.40 -23.01
C LYS A 90 15.54 -1.93 -23.44
N THR A 91 14.80 -1.66 -24.52
CA THR A 91 14.49 -0.29 -24.98
C THR A 91 13.90 0.56 -23.87
N LYS A 92 12.94 0.02 -23.10
CA LYS A 92 12.34 0.74 -21.97
C LYS A 92 13.38 1.12 -20.92
N ASN A 93 14.27 0.21 -20.56
CA ASN A 93 15.31 0.48 -19.56
C ASN A 93 16.30 1.54 -20.07
N GLU A 94 16.78 1.42 -21.30
CA GLU A 94 17.70 2.37 -21.93
C GLU A 94 17.09 3.78 -22.06
N LEU A 95 15.84 3.86 -22.50
CA LEU A 95 15.07 5.11 -22.52
C LEU A 95 14.98 5.75 -21.13
N LYS A 96 14.60 4.95 -20.12
CA LYS A 96 14.46 5.45 -18.75
C LYS A 96 15.80 5.86 -18.13
N GLN A 97 16.88 5.15 -18.41
CA GLN A 97 18.22 5.50 -17.97
C GLN A 97 18.67 6.85 -18.54
N GLN A 98 18.53 7.03 -19.87
CA GLN A 98 18.90 8.29 -20.52
C GLN A 98 18.03 9.45 -20.03
N LEU A 99 16.71 9.25 -19.92
CA LEU A 99 15.80 10.26 -19.40
C LEU A 99 16.11 10.60 -17.94
N TYR A 100 16.40 9.60 -17.10
CA TYR A 100 16.80 9.81 -15.71
C TYR A 100 18.08 10.65 -15.60
N TYR A 101 19.11 10.31 -16.39
CA TYR A 101 20.35 11.06 -16.43
C TYR A 101 20.11 12.54 -16.78
N LEU A 102 19.34 12.81 -17.83
CA LEU A 102 19.02 14.17 -18.24
C LEU A 102 18.17 14.92 -17.19
N LEU A 103 17.18 14.24 -16.59
CA LEU A 103 16.37 14.83 -15.51
C LEU A 103 17.22 15.10 -14.26
N THR A 104 18.19 14.26 -13.94
CA THR A 104 19.14 14.48 -12.83
C THR A 104 19.98 15.73 -13.09
N LEU A 105 20.53 15.90 -14.28
CA LEU A 105 21.28 17.10 -14.66
C LEU A 105 20.42 18.36 -14.62
N TYR A 106 19.18 18.27 -15.14
CA TYR A 106 18.26 19.40 -15.21
C TYR A 106 17.70 19.81 -13.84
N ALA A 107 17.36 18.84 -12.99
CA ALA A 107 16.78 19.08 -11.68
C ALA A 107 17.79 19.27 -10.54
N GLY A 108 19.07 18.92 -10.77
CA GLY A 108 20.12 18.96 -9.75
C GLY A 108 19.91 17.98 -8.59
N LYS A 109 19.13 16.89 -8.79
CA LYS A 109 18.83 15.89 -7.75
C LYS A 109 18.74 14.49 -8.33
N THR A 110 18.95 13.48 -7.48
CA THR A 110 18.74 12.07 -7.77
C THR A 110 17.47 11.54 -7.07
N LEU A 111 16.99 10.39 -7.49
CA LEU A 111 15.91 9.67 -6.83
C LEU A 111 16.47 8.40 -6.18
N PRO A 112 16.10 8.07 -4.92
CA PRO A 112 16.63 6.92 -4.21
C PRO A 112 16.37 5.58 -4.93
N TRP A 113 15.22 5.45 -5.58
CA TRP A 113 14.86 4.28 -6.40
C TRP A 113 15.29 4.38 -7.87
N GLY A 114 16.07 5.40 -8.23
CA GLY A 114 16.53 5.61 -9.59
C GLY A 114 15.40 5.63 -10.61
N THR A 115 15.50 4.80 -11.63
CA THR A 115 14.48 4.68 -12.68
C THR A 115 13.27 3.83 -12.29
N LEU A 116 13.27 3.18 -11.11
CA LEU A 116 12.15 2.37 -10.65
C LEU A 116 10.97 3.25 -10.22
N THR A 117 9.88 3.17 -10.95
CA THR A 117 8.62 3.89 -10.67
C THR A 117 7.45 2.97 -10.38
N GLY A 118 7.69 1.65 -10.35
CA GLY A 118 6.70 0.63 -10.03
C GLY A 118 6.32 0.61 -8.54
N ILE A 119 5.18 -0.03 -8.25
CA ILE A 119 4.64 -0.13 -6.89
C ILE A 119 5.33 -1.20 -6.03
N ARG A 120 6.02 -2.17 -6.65
CA ARG A 120 6.71 -3.29 -5.99
C ARG A 120 8.16 -3.41 -6.47
N PRO A 121 9.08 -2.59 -5.95
CA PRO A 121 10.48 -2.69 -6.33
C PRO A 121 11.15 -3.98 -5.83
N THR A 122 10.64 -4.59 -4.75
CA THR A 122 11.08 -5.87 -4.18
C THR A 122 10.88 -7.07 -5.12
N LYS A 123 9.95 -6.96 -6.08
CA LYS A 123 9.71 -8.02 -7.06
C LYS A 123 10.97 -8.37 -7.88
N ILE A 124 11.82 -7.40 -8.17
CA ILE A 124 13.05 -7.62 -8.96
C ILE A 124 14.06 -8.49 -8.19
N PRO A 125 14.50 -8.12 -6.97
CA PRO A 125 15.40 -9.00 -6.22
C PRO A 125 14.75 -10.33 -5.86
N MET A 126 13.44 -10.40 -5.64
CA MET A 126 12.72 -11.65 -5.39
C MET A 126 12.84 -12.61 -6.59
N GLU A 127 12.50 -12.16 -7.81
CA GLU A 127 12.61 -12.95 -9.03
C GLU A 127 14.06 -13.43 -9.27
N LEU A 128 15.04 -12.56 -9.06
CA LEU A 128 16.46 -12.92 -9.23
C LEU A 128 16.95 -13.92 -8.18
N LEU A 129 16.47 -13.85 -6.93
CA LEU A 129 16.74 -14.84 -5.89
C LEU A 129 16.11 -16.20 -6.25
N GLU A 130 14.87 -16.22 -6.74
CA GLU A 130 14.18 -17.43 -7.21
C GLU A 130 14.92 -18.05 -8.42
N GLU A 131 15.57 -17.25 -9.26
CA GLU A 131 16.45 -17.69 -10.35
C GLU A 131 17.83 -18.20 -9.87
N GLY A 132 18.13 -18.10 -8.58
CA GLY A 132 19.40 -18.54 -7.98
C GLY A 132 20.57 -17.57 -8.16
N LYS A 133 20.30 -16.29 -8.43
CA LYS A 133 21.34 -15.26 -8.47
C LYS A 133 21.90 -14.97 -7.10
N SER A 134 23.20 -14.69 -7.02
CA SER A 134 23.85 -14.24 -5.80
C SER A 134 23.42 -12.80 -5.43
N GLU A 135 23.51 -12.47 -4.14
CA GLU A 135 23.21 -11.12 -3.69
C GLU A 135 24.06 -10.04 -4.38
N ASP A 136 25.33 -10.33 -4.67
CA ASP A 136 26.22 -9.37 -5.36
C ASP A 136 25.82 -9.17 -6.82
N GLU A 137 25.36 -10.21 -7.52
CA GLU A 137 24.79 -10.07 -8.87
C GLU A 137 23.52 -9.23 -8.84
N ILE A 138 22.68 -9.39 -7.81
CA ILE A 138 21.43 -8.61 -7.65
C ILE A 138 21.77 -7.16 -7.35
N ARG A 139 22.72 -6.87 -6.46
CA ARG A 139 23.20 -5.50 -6.16
C ARG A 139 23.70 -4.81 -7.41
N SER A 140 24.58 -5.46 -8.17
CA SER A 140 25.13 -4.92 -9.42
C SER A 140 24.01 -4.66 -10.43
N TYR A 141 23.10 -5.62 -10.62
CA TYR A 141 21.98 -5.48 -11.55
C TYR A 141 21.04 -4.31 -11.18
N MET A 142 20.67 -4.18 -9.91
CA MET A 142 19.80 -3.09 -9.43
C MET A 142 20.47 -1.73 -9.59
N LYS A 143 21.77 -1.65 -9.30
CA LYS A 143 22.57 -0.42 -9.42
C LYS A 143 22.77 0.00 -10.87
N GLU A 144 23.18 -0.93 -11.73
CA GLU A 144 23.52 -0.64 -13.13
C GLU A 144 22.28 -0.46 -14.01
N THR A 145 21.22 -1.26 -13.78
CA THR A 145 20.02 -1.22 -14.62
C THR A 145 19.05 -0.15 -14.19
N TYR A 146 18.91 0.08 -12.88
CA TYR A 146 17.87 0.96 -12.35
C TYR A 146 18.40 2.21 -11.64
N PHE A 147 19.71 2.32 -11.41
CA PHE A 147 20.32 3.44 -10.67
C PHE A 147 19.75 3.61 -9.26
N ALA A 148 19.28 2.53 -8.65
CA ALA A 148 18.84 2.54 -7.28
C ALA A 148 20.02 2.79 -6.33
N SER A 149 19.79 3.52 -5.23
CA SER A 149 20.81 3.76 -4.19
C SER A 149 21.16 2.45 -3.46
N ASP A 150 22.38 2.36 -2.96
CA ASP A 150 22.85 1.18 -2.22
C ASP A 150 21.92 0.84 -1.05
N GLU A 151 21.44 1.85 -0.34
CA GLU A 151 20.48 1.73 0.76
C GLU A 151 19.14 1.10 0.31
N LYS A 152 18.56 1.55 -0.82
CA LYS A 152 17.30 0.98 -1.33
C LYS A 152 17.49 -0.40 -1.94
N ILE A 153 18.68 -0.71 -2.45
CA ILE A 153 19.07 -2.07 -2.88
C ILE A 153 19.07 -3.00 -1.67
N GLU A 154 19.80 -2.64 -0.59
CA GLU A 154 19.86 -3.46 0.63
C GLU A 154 18.47 -3.64 1.27
N LEU A 155 17.67 -2.57 1.39
CA LEU A 155 16.31 -2.65 1.88
C LEU A 155 15.46 -3.62 1.05
N SER A 156 15.49 -3.50 -0.28
CA SER A 156 14.69 -4.36 -1.16
C SER A 156 15.13 -5.82 -1.12
N LEU A 157 16.44 -6.07 -0.96
CA LEU A 157 17.01 -7.40 -0.85
C LEU A 157 16.67 -8.05 0.50
N ALA A 158 16.75 -7.30 1.60
CA ALA A 158 16.35 -7.77 2.93
C ALA A 158 14.86 -8.16 2.96
N VAL A 159 13.99 -7.31 2.42
CA VAL A 159 12.56 -7.59 2.31
C VAL A 159 12.30 -8.81 1.43
N ALA A 160 12.91 -8.91 0.24
CA ALA A 160 12.72 -10.05 -0.67
C ALA A 160 13.12 -11.38 -0.02
N LYS A 161 14.24 -11.42 0.69
CA LYS A 161 14.68 -12.62 1.43
C LYS A 161 13.68 -13.01 2.52
N ARG A 162 13.18 -12.03 3.27
CA ARG A 162 12.20 -12.26 4.33
C ARG A 162 10.87 -12.76 3.78
N GLU A 163 10.40 -12.16 2.70
CA GLU A 163 9.17 -12.58 2.01
C GLU A 163 9.30 -14.01 1.47
N LEU A 164 10.42 -14.36 0.83
CA LEU A 164 10.68 -15.72 0.35
C LEU A 164 10.72 -16.74 1.49
N GLU A 165 11.37 -16.43 2.60
CA GLU A 165 11.39 -17.29 3.78
C GLU A 165 9.97 -17.59 4.28
N LEU A 166 9.13 -16.56 4.43
CA LEU A 166 7.76 -16.70 4.90
C LEU A 166 6.88 -17.42 3.87
N LEU A 167 6.98 -17.06 2.58
CA LEU A 167 6.20 -17.67 1.50
C LEU A 167 6.56 -19.15 1.28
N SER A 168 7.82 -19.56 1.54
CA SER A 168 8.24 -20.96 1.42
C SER A 168 7.50 -21.93 2.33
N ARG A 169 6.86 -21.41 3.38
CA ARG A 169 6.08 -22.17 4.37
C ARG A 169 4.58 -22.25 4.03
N ILE A 170 4.15 -21.56 2.99
CA ILE A 170 2.73 -21.39 2.63
C ILE A 170 2.45 -22.10 1.31
N ASP A 171 1.46 -23.01 1.31
CA ASP A 171 0.87 -23.51 0.06
C ASP A 171 -0.10 -22.46 -0.49
N TYR A 172 0.46 -21.46 -1.20
CA TYR A 172 -0.35 -20.36 -1.73
C TYR A 172 -1.13 -20.71 -3.01
N GLU A 173 -0.80 -21.79 -3.70
CA GLU A 173 -1.56 -22.27 -4.87
C GLU A 173 -2.92 -22.85 -4.46
N ASN A 174 -2.92 -23.68 -3.43
CA ASN A 174 -4.14 -24.30 -2.89
C ASN A 174 -4.77 -23.47 -1.77
N GLY A 175 -4.09 -22.45 -1.30
CA GLY A 175 -4.51 -21.55 -0.24
C GLY A 175 -5.26 -20.32 -0.72
N TYR A 176 -5.92 -19.64 0.22
CA TYR A 176 -6.49 -18.32 0.01
C TYR A 176 -6.48 -17.52 1.32
N SER A 177 -6.60 -16.21 1.19
CA SER A 177 -6.81 -15.29 2.30
C SER A 177 -8.22 -14.73 2.27
N LEU A 178 -8.75 -14.41 3.45
CA LEU A 178 -10.04 -13.74 3.60
C LEU A 178 -9.83 -12.30 4.06
N TYR A 179 -10.40 -11.35 3.33
CA TYR A 179 -10.51 -9.95 3.75
C TYR A 179 -11.96 -9.63 4.09
N VAL A 180 -12.19 -9.04 5.26
CA VAL A 180 -13.52 -8.58 5.68
C VAL A 180 -13.48 -7.08 5.92
N GLY A 181 -14.18 -6.34 5.09
CA GLY A 181 -14.24 -4.88 5.15
C GLY A 181 -15.34 -4.38 6.08
N ILE A 182 -14.99 -3.59 7.10
CA ILE A 182 -15.91 -2.84 7.95
C ILE A 182 -15.74 -1.35 7.62
N PRO A 183 -16.58 -0.77 6.76
CA PRO A 183 -16.33 0.55 6.18
C PRO A 183 -16.76 1.72 7.07
N PHE A 184 -16.90 1.52 8.35
CA PHE A 184 -17.33 2.54 9.31
C PHE A 184 -16.14 3.11 10.07
N CYS A 185 -16.16 4.43 10.32
CA CYS A 185 -15.13 5.13 11.08
C CYS A 185 -15.78 6.09 12.09
N PRO A 186 -15.16 6.39 13.23
CA PRO A 186 -15.64 7.46 14.12
C PRO A 186 -15.73 8.82 13.41
N SER A 187 -14.70 9.16 12.62
CA SER A 187 -14.65 10.34 11.75
C SER A 187 -13.80 10.05 10.51
N THR A 188 -13.96 10.83 9.43
CA THR A 188 -13.17 10.71 8.22
C THR A 188 -11.90 11.57 8.30
N CYS A 189 -10.73 10.93 8.22
CA CYS A 189 -9.44 11.62 8.22
C CYS A 189 -9.20 12.42 6.93
N LEU A 190 -8.41 13.49 7.01
CA LEU A 190 -8.12 14.41 5.91
C LEU A 190 -7.47 13.72 4.69
N TYR A 191 -6.55 12.79 4.95
CA TYR A 191 -5.78 12.07 3.92
C TYR A 191 -6.47 10.80 3.42
N CYS A 192 -7.53 10.33 4.10
CA CYS A 192 -8.16 9.04 3.82
C CYS A 192 -8.83 9.01 2.44
N SER A 193 -8.56 7.95 1.68
CA SER A 193 -9.16 7.68 0.38
C SER A 193 -9.92 6.34 0.34
N PHE A 194 -9.97 5.63 1.44
CA PHE A 194 -10.74 4.39 1.56
C PHE A 194 -12.25 4.68 1.62
N THR A 195 -13.04 3.69 1.27
CA THR A 195 -14.48 3.71 1.51
C THR A 195 -14.71 3.75 3.01
N SER A 196 -15.13 4.90 3.54
CA SER A 196 -15.35 5.09 4.97
C SER A 196 -16.58 5.96 5.21
N TYR A 197 -17.40 5.54 6.18
CA TYR A 197 -18.67 6.18 6.53
C TYR A 197 -18.66 6.56 8.01
N PRO A 198 -19.03 7.80 8.35
CA PRO A 198 -19.09 8.24 9.75
C PRO A 198 -20.10 7.42 10.55
N LEU A 199 -19.65 6.75 11.62
CA LEU A 199 -20.47 5.87 12.47
C LEU A 199 -21.76 6.55 12.95
N ALA A 200 -21.71 7.82 13.33
CA ALA A 200 -22.88 8.57 13.81
C ALA A 200 -24.10 8.56 12.88
N LYS A 201 -23.88 8.38 11.56
CA LYS A 201 -24.95 8.31 10.56
C LYS A 201 -25.40 6.88 10.26
N TRP A 202 -24.59 5.87 10.61
CA TRP A 202 -24.77 4.51 10.15
C TRP A 202 -24.93 3.49 11.29
N ALA A 203 -24.88 3.94 12.56
CA ALA A 203 -24.95 3.06 13.72
C ALA A 203 -26.18 2.13 13.71
N ASN A 204 -27.31 2.60 13.20
CA ASN A 204 -28.56 1.82 13.13
C ASN A 204 -28.55 0.74 12.02
N HIS A 205 -27.56 0.75 11.12
CA HIS A 205 -27.44 -0.22 10.01
C HIS A 205 -26.36 -1.29 10.26
N MET A 206 -25.74 -1.28 11.45
CA MET A 206 -24.61 -2.18 11.72
C MET A 206 -25.03 -3.65 11.73
N ASP A 207 -26.18 -3.99 12.33
CA ASP A 207 -26.67 -5.37 12.38
C ASP A 207 -27.13 -5.83 10.99
N GLU A 208 -27.81 -4.97 10.24
CA GLU A 208 -28.16 -5.23 8.84
C GLU A 208 -26.92 -5.44 7.96
N TYR A 209 -25.85 -4.68 8.23
CA TYR A 209 -24.58 -4.87 7.55
C TYR A 209 -23.95 -6.23 7.87
N LEU A 210 -24.02 -6.68 9.13
CA LEU A 210 -23.54 -8.01 9.52
C LEU A 210 -24.38 -9.12 8.91
N ASP A 211 -25.71 -8.96 8.78
CA ASP A 211 -26.59 -9.90 8.09
C ASP A 211 -26.20 -10.02 6.60
N ALA A 212 -25.89 -8.90 5.94
CA ALA A 212 -25.40 -8.91 4.57
C ALA A 212 -24.03 -9.58 4.45
N LEU A 213 -23.10 -9.31 5.37
CA LEU A 213 -21.80 -9.97 5.42
C LEU A 213 -21.93 -11.49 5.62
N GLU A 214 -22.86 -11.94 6.45
CA GLU A 214 -23.10 -13.36 6.69
C GLU A 214 -23.40 -14.13 5.39
N LYS A 215 -24.19 -13.54 4.47
CA LYS A 215 -24.43 -14.13 3.15
C LYS A 215 -23.14 -14.29 2.32
N GLU A 216 -22.27 -13.28 2.33
CA GLU A 216 -20.99 -13.37 1.63
C GLU A 216 -20.04 -14.37 2.30
N ILE A 217 -20.03 -14.45 3.64
CA ILE A 217 -19.25 -15.41 4.43
C ILE A 217 -19.70 -16.84 4.09
N ALA A 218 -20.99 -17.12 4.17
CA ALA A 218 -21.56 -18.44 3.87
C ALA A 218 -21.25 -18.90 2.43
N PHE A 219 -21.43 -18.00 1.46
CA PHE A 219 -21.07 -18.30 0.06
C PHE A 219 -19.58 -18.59 -0.08
N THR A 220 -18.72 -17.78 0.52
CA THR A 220 -17.27 -17.92 0.38
C THR A 220 -16.76 -19.20 1.03
N ALA A 221 -17.29 -19.55 2.20
CA ALA A 221 -16.94 -20.80 2.89
C ALA A 221 -17.29 -22.02 2.03
N GLU A 222 -18.49 -22.05 1.41
CA GLU A 222 -18.88 -23.15 0.52
C GLU A 222 -18.06 -23.16 -0.77
N ALA A 223 -17.84 -22.01 -1.39
CA ALA A 223 -17.09 -21.90 -2.64
C ALA A 223 -15.62 -22.31 -2.48
N CYS A 224 -15.02 -22.02 -1.32
CA CYS A 224 -13.60 -22.30 -1.02
C CYS A 224 -13.39 -23.54 -0.14
N LYS A 225 -14.40 -24.40 0.07
CA LYS A 225 -14.31 -25.56 0.98
C LYS A 225 -13.22 -26.58 0.63
N HIS A 226 -12.72 -26.57 -0.61
CA HIS A 226 -11.62 -27.42 -1.09
C HIS A 226 -10.25 -26.74 -1.02
N LYS A 227 -10.22 -25.48 -0.59
CA LYS A 227 -9.01 -24.69 -0.43
C LYS A 227 -8.67 -24.48 1.04
N VAL A 228 -7.48 -24.04 1.30
CA VAL A 228 -6.95 -23.80 2.64
C VAL A 228 -6.99 -22.32 2.96
N LEU A 229 -7.67 -21.94 4.05
CA LEU A 229 -7.65 -20.57 4.56
C LEU A 229 -6.37 -20.31 5.34
N ASN A 230 -5.45 -19.53 4.76
CA ASN A 230 -4.15 -19.24 5.37
C ASN A 230 -4.16 -17.98 6.24
N SER A 231 -4.90 -16.93 5.88
CA SER A 231 -4.98 -15.73 6.70
C SER A 231 -6.35 -15.06 6.63
N VAL A 232 -6.72 -14.40 7.71
CA VAL A 232 -7.92 -13.56 7.80
C VAL A 232 -7.52 -12.15 8.22
N TYR A 233 -8.07 -11.16 7.54
CA TYR A 233 -7.82 -9.76 7.84
C TYR A 233 -9.15 -8.98 7.89
N ILE A 234 -9.50 -8.48 9.07
CA ILE A 234 -10.64 -7.58 9.24
C ILE A 234 -10.13 -6.14 9.28
N GLY A 235 -10.50 -5.37 8.28
CA GLY A 235 -10.02 -3.99 8.11
C GLY A 235 -11.05 -3.09 7.42
N GLY A 236 -10.56 -2.06 6.74
CA GLY A 236 -11.37 -1.15 5.93
C GLY A 236 -11.46 0.26 6.47
N GLY A 237 -12.49 0.59 7.22
CA GLY A 237 -12.60 1.83 7.98
C GLY A 237 -11.96 1.66 9.36
N THR A 238 -12.77 1.21 10.32
CA THR A 238 -12.32 0.92 11.69
C THR A 238 -13.19 -0.20 12.26
N PRO A 239 -12.74 -1.46 12.23
CA PRO A 239 -13.52 -2.61 12.74
C PRO A 239 -14.03 -2.46 14.17
N THR A 240 -13.28 -1.79 15.04
CA THR A 240 -13.70 -1.50 16.41
C THR A 240 -14.81 -0.45 16.54
N THR A 241 -15.39 0.02 15.44
CA THR A 241 -16.69 0.70 15.47
C THR A 241 -17.86 -0.24 15.76
N LEU A 242 -17.69 -1.54 15.54
CA LEU A 242 -18.60 -2.58 16.02
C LEU A 242 -18.67 -2.55 17.55
N SER A 243 -19.86 -2.86 18.12
CA SER A 243 -19.95 -3.11 19.57
C SER A 243 -19.23 -4.43 19.93
N ALA A 244 -19.04 -4.70 21.22
CA ALA A 244 -18.44 -5.97 21.66
C ALA A 244 -19.28 -7.17 21.20
N GLU A 245 -20.62 -7.09 21.29
CA GLU A 245 -21.55 -8.13 20.84
C GLU A 245 -21.50 -8.32 19.32
N GLN A 246 -21.44 -7.24 18.56
CA GLN A 246 -21.32 -7.28 17.09
C GLN A 246 -19.98 -7.86 16.64
N MET A 247 -18.90 -7.55 17.35
CA MET A 247 -17.58 -8.14 17.11
C MET A 247 -17.58 -9.64 17.44
N ASP A 248 -18.15 -10.05 18.59
CA ASP A 248 -18.30 -11.46 18.98
C ASP A 248 -19.10 -12.23 17.91
N ARG A 249 -20.22 -11.66 17.44
CA ARG A 249 -21.02 -12.21 16.35
C ARG A 249 -20.19 -12.42 15.08
N LEU A 250 -19.46 -11.41 14.62
CA LEU A 250 -18.66 -11.49 13.41
C LEU A 250 -17.56 -12.56 13.51
N LEU A 251 -16.82 -12.58 14.61
CA LEU A 251 -15.75 -13.54 14.85
C LEU A 251 -16.30 -14.98 14.96
N THR A 252 -17.44 -15.16 15.63
CA THR A 252 -18.14 -16.45 15.71
C THR A 252 -18.58 -16.94 14.33
N MET A 253 -19.18 -16.09 13.50
CA MET A 253 -19.55 -16.43 12.12
C MET A 253 -18.34 -16.90 11.32
N ILE A 254 -17.24 -16.13 11.32
CA ILE A 254 -16.03 -16.50 10.58
C ILE A 254 -15.48 -17.84 11.10
N GLY A 255 -15.32 -17.98 12.41
CA GLY A 255 -14.83 -19.23 13.02
C GLY A 255 -15.63 -20.46 12.63
N SER A 256 -16.97 -20.33 12.66
CA SER A 256 -17.90 -21.43 12.41
C SER A 256 -18.00 -21.78 10.92
N TYR A 257 -18.21 -20.80 10.03
CA TYR A 257 -18.40 -21.07 8.60
C TYR A 257 -17.13 -21.63 7.94
N PHE A 258 -15.95 -21.17 8.35
CA PHE A 258 -14.68 -21.65 7.79
C PHE A 258 -14.05 -22.82 8.58
N GLY A 259 -14.67 -23.23 9.70
CA GLY A 259 -14.18 -24.36 10.50
C GLY A 259 -12.80 -24.14 11.11
N ILE A 260 -12.46 -22.88 11.44
CA ILE A 260 -11.16 -22.48 11.98
C ILE A 260 -11.19 -22.21 13.49
N ALA A 261 -12.28 -22.51 14.18
CA ALA A 261 -12.42 -22.32 15.61
C ALA A 261 -12.62 -23.65 16.33
N ASP A 262 -12.19 -23.71 17.60
CA ASP A 262 -12.47 -24.83 18.51
C ASP A 262 -13.90 -24.78 19.08
N GLU A 263 -14.27 -25.76 19.92
CA GLU A 263 -15.60 -25.84 20.56
C GLU A 263 -15.91 -24.63 21.46
N GLN A 264 -14.90 -23.90 21.91
CA GLN A 264 -15.02 -22.67 22.69
C GLN A 264 -15.07 -21.41 21.83
N GLY A 265 -15.00 -21.54 20.49
CA GLY A 265 -14.99 -20.44 19.54
C GLY A 265 -13.62 -19.75 19.37
N ARG A 266 -12.54 -20.33 19.86
CA ARG A 266 -11.18 -19.79 19.75
C ARG A 266 -10.55 -20.23 18.43
N MET A 267 -9.95 -19.28 17.70
CA MET A 267 -9.28 -19.59 16.43
C MET A 267 -8.10 -20.53 16.64
N ILE A 268 -7.97 -21.52 15.77
CA ILE A 268 -6.93 -22.55 15.79
C ILE A 268 -5.91 -22.21 14.72
N TYR A 269 -4.66 -22.02 15.13
CA TYR A 269 -3.54 -21.76 14.21
C TYR A 269 -2.75 -23.03 13.94
N VAL A 270 -1.99 -23.01 12.83
CA VAL A 270 -1.00 -24.05 12.56
C VAL A 270 0.04 -24.01 13.67
N ASP A 271 0.21 -25.13 14.34
CA ASP A 271 1.36 -25.38 15.19
C ASP A 271 2.42 -26.10 14.36
N GLU A 272 3.62 -25.55 14.29
CA GLU A 272 4.75 -26.16 13.58
C GLU A 272 5.07 -27.58 14.08
N SER A 273 4.62 -27.92 15.31
CA SER A 273 4.78 -29.23 15.95
C SER A 273 3.64 -30.23 15.61
N ALA A 274 2.48 -29.77 15.16
CA ALA A 274 1.31 -30.60 14.91
C ALA A 274 1.01 -30.75 13.41
N LYS A 275 1.23 -31.91 12.87
CA LYS A 275 0.77 -32.35 11.52
C LYS A 275 -0.77 -32.36 11.41
N LYS A 276 -1.46 -31.21 11.49
CA LYS A 276 -2.93 -31.20 11.41
C LYS A 276 -3.54 -29.98 10.69
N GLN A 277 -4.42 -30.31 9.84
CA GLN A 277 -5.65 -29.84 9.19
C GLN A 277 -6.07 -28.36 9.18
N THR A 278 -5.70 -27.52 10.12
CA THR A 278 -5.91 -26.07 10.04
C THR A 278 -4.62 -25.42 9.58
N GLN A 279 -4.67 -24.62 8.53
CA GLN A 279 -3.50 -23.92 7.99
C GLN A 279 -3.63 -22.40 8.17
N LEU A 280 -4.43 -21.97 9.15
CA LEU A 280 -4.53 -20.57 9.52
C LEU A 280 -3.21 -20.14 10.17
N LEU A 281 -2.52 -19.21 9.54
CA LEU A 281 -1.24 -18.65 10.00
C LEU A 281 -1.43 -17.36 10.78
N GLU A 282 -2.42 -16.57 10.39
CA GLU A 282 -2.68 -15.25 10.96
C GLU A 282 -4.16 -14.90 10.90
N PHE A 283 -4.66 -14.28 11.96
CA PHE A 283 -5.90 -13.56 11.98
C PHE A 283 -5.68 -12.16 12.56
N THR A 284 -5.77 -11.14 11.72
CA THR A 284 -5.60 -9.74 12.11
C THR A 284 -6.93 -9.01 12.22
N VAL A 285 -7.10 -8.23 13.29
CA VAL A 285 -8.18 -7.24 13.42
C VAL A 285 -7.58 -5.84 13.55
N GLU A 286 -7.93 -4.94 12.63
CA GLU A 286 -7.59 -3.52 12.76
C GLU A 286 -8.42 -2.87 13.88
N ALA A 287 -7.83 -2.68 15.05
CA ALA A 287 -8.40 -1.80 16.07
C ALA A 287 -8.09 -0.31 15.81
N GLY A 288 -7.58 0.01 14.69
CA GLY A 288 -7.08 1.21 14.00
C GLY A 288 -7.20 2.58 14.66
N ARG A 289 -8.25 2.83 15.45
CA ARG A 289 -8.54 4.13 16.06
C ARG A 289 -8.65 4.00 17.58
N PRO A 290 -7.74 4.62 18.38
CA PRO A 290 -7.81 4.61 19.85
C PRO A 290 -9.16 5.04 20.44
N ASP A 291 -9.82 6.02 19.80
CA ASP A 291 -11.16 6.52 20.22
C ASP A 291 -12.31 5.52 19.98
N SER A 292 -12.06 4.36 19.39
CA SER A 292 -13.04 3.29 19.20
C SER A 292 -12.75 2.03 20.01
N ILE A 293 -11.62 1.99 20.74
CA ILE A 293 -11.17 0.86 21.53
C ILE A 293 -11.78 0.92 22.93
N THR A 294 -12.31 -0.20 23.40
CA THR A 294 -12.74 -0.38 24.80
C THR A 294 -12.25 -1.72 25.32
N ARG A 295 -12.22 -1.88 26.66
CA ARG A 295 -11.80 -3.13 27.31
C ARG A 295 -12.66 -4.31 26.82
N GLU A 296 -13.96 -4.15 26.80
CA GLU A 296 -14.90 -5.21 26.40
C GLU A 296 -14.65 -5.70 24.97
N LYS A 297 -14.34 -4.79 24.04
CA LYS A 297 -14.01 -5.14 22.65
C LYS A 297 -12.70 -5.91 22.56
N LEU A 298 -11.67 -5.45 23.28
CA LEU A 298 -10.38 -6.14 23.31
C LEU A 298 -10.50 -7.52 23.95
N GLU A 299 -11.26 -7.65 25.03
CA GLU A 299 -11.52 -8.93 25.69
C GLU A 299 -12.26 -9.91 24.75
N VAL A 300 -13.23 -9.44 23.97
CA VAL A 300 -13.90 -10.25 22.94
C VAL A 300 -12.93 -10.71 21.87
N ILE A 301 -12.11 -9.79 21.31
CA ILE A 301 -11.11 -10.14 20.29
C ILE A 301 -10.11 -11.15 20.83
N HIS A 302 -9.63 -10.96 22.07
CA HIS A 302 -8.69 -11.88 22.72
C HIS A 302 -9.34 -13.24 23.05
N LYS A 303 -10.60 -13.27 23.51
CA LYS A 303 -11.38 -14.50 23.76
C LYS A 303 -11.42 -15.40 22.52
N HIS A 304 -11.54 -14.82 21.33
CA HIS A 304 -11.51 -15.54 20.06
C HIS A 304 -10.09 -15.94 19.62
N ASN A 305 -9.06 -15.70 20.44
CA ASN A 305 -7.67 -16.03 20.14
C ASN A 305 -7.17 -15.39 18.84
N ILE A 306 -7.50 -14.13 18.62
CA ILE A 306 -7.01 -13.38 17.46
C ILE A 306 -5.50 -13.13 17.62
N SER A 307 -4.71 -13.50 16.60
CA SER A 307 -3.25 -13.53 16.70
C SER A 307 -2.58 -12.16 16.56
N ARG A 308 -3.27 -11.17 15.97
CA ARG A 308 -2.68 -9.84 15.70
C ARG A 308 -3.74 -8.77 15.72
N ILE A 309 -3.43 -7.62 16.31
CA ILE A 309 -4.24 -6.41 16.22
C ILE A 309 -3.38 -5.23 15.74
N SER A 310 -4.06 -4.16 15.32
CA SER A 310 -3.39 -2.94 14.90
C SER A 310 -3.99 -1.74 15.65
N ILE A 311 -3.15 -0.97 16.35
CA ILE A 311 -3.52 0.28 17.03
C ILE A 311 -2.74 1.40 16.36
N ASN A 312 -3.41 2.27 15.58
CA ASN A 312 -2.75 3.15 14.63
C ASN A 312 -2.73 4.62 15.09
N PRO A 313 -1.64 5.12 15.68
CA PRO A 313 -1.50 6.53 16.06
C PRO A 313 -1.49 7.46 14.84
N GLN A 314 -0.81 7.09 13.79
CA GLN A 314 -0.36 7.86 12.62
C GLN A 314 0.74 8.87 12.96
N THR A 315 0.65 9.53 14.10
CA THR A 315 1.63 10.43 14.72
C THR A 315 1.36 10.52 16.22
N MET A 316 2.35 10.89 17.00
CA MET A 316 2.24 11.18 18.44
C MET A 316 2.31 12.68 18.71
N LYS A 317 1.84 13.52 17.76
CA LYS A 317 1.73 14.99 17.88
C LYS A 317 0.26 15.41 17.88
N GLU A 318 -0.20 15.96 19.02
CA GLU A 318 -1.61 16.36 19.24
C GLU A 318 -2.13 17.33 18.19
N GLU A 319 -1.34 18.33 17.80
CA GLU A 319 -1.72 19.34 16.83
C GLU A 319 -1.98 18.71 15.46
N THR A 320 -1.11 17.79 15.04
CA THR A 320 -1.25 17.08 13.77
C THR A 320 -2.46 16.16 13.79
N LEU A 321 -2.72 15.44 14.90
CA LEU A 321 -3.91 14.60 15.04
C LEU A 321 -5.20 15.41 14.80
N ARG A 322 -5.30 16.59 15.42
CA ARG A 322 -6.45 17.49 15.22
C ARG A 322 -6.54 17.98 13.77
N LEU A 323 -5.39 18.39 13.19
CA LEU A 323 -5.33 18.88 11.81
C LEU A 323 -5.80 17.84 10.79
N ILE A 324 -5.40 16.58 10.96
CA ILE A 324 -5.79 15.48 10.06
C ILE A 324 -7.19 14.91 10.38
N GLY A 325 -7.92 15.48 11.35
CA GLY A 325 -9.30 15.11 11.68
C GLY A 325 -9.44 13.84 12.52
N ARG A 326 -8.39 13.48 13.26
CA ARG A 326 -8.45 12.46 14.30
C ARG A 326 -8.84 13.10 15.63
N GLN A 327 -9.79 12.50 16.34
CA GLN A 327 -10.35 13.07 17.56
C GLN A 327 -9.74 12.50 18.85
N HIS A 328 -8.93 11.42 18.73
CA HIS A 328 -8.22 10.87 19.87
C HIS A 328 -6.97 11.68 20.22
N THR A 329 -6.53 11.56 21.46
CA THR A 329 -5.30 12.16 21.97
C THR A 329 -4.14 11.18 21.90
N VAL A 330 -2.91 11.69 22.06
CA VAL A 330 -1.71 10.85 22.22
C VAL A 330 -1.87 9.96 23.46
N GLN A 331 -2.39 10.51 24.58
CA GLN A 331 -2.60 9.72 25.79
C GLN A 331 -3.58 8.56 25.57
N GLN A 332 -4.66 8.77 24.82
CA GLN A 332 -5.59 7.69 24.47
C GLN A 332 -4.92 6.60 23.62
N THR A 333 -3.95 6.93 22.78
CA THR A 333 -3.16 5.94 22.06
C THR A 333 -2.33 5.09 23.02
N ILE A 334 -1.62 5.73 23.95
CA ILE A 334 -0.81 5.07 25.00
C ILE A 334 -1.71 4.17 25.87
N ASP A 335 -2.84 4.69 26.34
CA ASP A 335 -3.79 3.97 27.18
C ASP A 335 -4.36 2.74 26.46
N SER A 336 -4.73 2.88 25.17
CA SER A 336 -5.26 1.79 24.35
C SER A 336 -4.22 0.70 24.11
N PHE A 337 -2.96 1.08 23.88
CA PHE A 337 -1.85 0.12 23.71
C PHE A 337 -1.60 -0.65 25.01
N ASN A 338 -1.47 0.05 26.13
CA ASN A 338 -1.27 -0.57 27.44
C ASN A 338 -2.44 -1.49 27.83
N LEU A 339 -3.67 -1.06 27.55
CA LEU A 339 -4.87 -1.87 27.75
C LEU A 339 -4.83 -3.16 26.93
N ALA A 340 -4.40 -3.08 25.67
CA ALA A 340 -4.26 -4.27 24.82
C ALA A 340 -3.20 -5.24 25.37
N ARG A 341 -2.06 -4.72 25.86
CA ARG A 341 -1.05 -5.55 26.56
C ARG A 341 -1.60 -6.18 27.83
N GLU A 342 -2.35 -5.42 28.64
CA GLU A 342 -2.99 -5.93 29.87
C GLU A 342 -3.99 -7.06 29.56
N VAL A 343 -4.78 -6.95 28.49
CA VAL A 343 -5.71 -8.00 28.04
C VAL A 343 -4.97 -9.25 27.53
N GLY A 344 -3.71 -9.12 27.10
CA GLY A 344 -2.86 -10.27 26.74
C GLY A 344 -2.41 -10.30 25.28
N PHE A 345 -2.59 -9.24 24.50
CA PHE A 345 -2.08 -9.21 23.13
C PHE A 345 -0.55 -9.10 23.10
N ASP A 346 0.08 -9.98 22.35
CA ASP A 346 1.54 -10.08 22.19
C ASP A 346 2.01 -9.84 20.75
N ASN A 347 1.09 -9.41 19.85
CA ASN A 347 1.38 -9.00 18.48
C ASN A 347 0.54 -7.77 18.10
N ILE A 348 1.09 -6.59 18.41
CA ILE A 348 0.44 -5.29 18.18
C ILE A 348 1.23 -4.51 17.14
N ASN A 349 0.56 -4.16 16.05
CA ASN A 349 1.11 -3.26 15.03
C ASN A 349 0.69 -1.82 15.31
N MET A 350 1.58 -0.87 15.02
CA MET A 350 1.30 0.57 15.05
C MET A 350 1.65 1.20 13.70
N ASP A 351 0.66 1.82 13.04
CA ASP A 351 0.89 2.51 11.78
C ASP A 351 1.25 3.98 12.02
N LEU A 352 2.27 4.44 11.31
CA LEU A 352 2.69 5.82 11.21
C LEU A 352 2.51 6.36 9.81
N ILE A 353 2.33 7.67 9.68
CA ILE A 353 2.41 8.38 8.41
C ILE A 353 3.46 9.46 8.53
N VAL A 354 4.49 9.40 7.69
CA VAL A 354 5.50 10.48 7.55
C VAL A 354 5.13 11.40 6.40
N GLY A 355 5.51 12.68 6.52
CA GLY A 355 5.08 13.73 5.60
C GLY A 355 3.66 14.22 5.86
N LEU A 356 3.16 14.10 7.07
CA LEU A 356 1.91 14.73 7.48
C LEU A 356 2.04 16.26 7.45
N PRO A 357 0.92 17.00 7.22
CA PRO A 357 0.97 18.45 7.20
C PRO A 357 1.53 19.04 8.50
N GLU A 358 2.40 20.05 8.40
CA GLU A 358 3.02 20.80 9.50
C GLU A 358 3.87 19.92 10.43
N GLU A 359 4.35 18.76 9.97
CA GLU A 359 5.32 17.94 10.69
C GLU A 359 6.74 18.16 10.17
N THR A 360 7.66 18.24 11.10
CA THR A 360 9.10 18.31 10.88
C THR A 360 9.74 16.96 11.19
N ILE A 361 11.02 16.79 10.84
CA ILE A 361 11.79 15.60 11.19
C ILE A 361 11.88 15.41 12.72
N GLU A 362 11.89 16.49 13.50
CA GLU A 362 11.95 16.42 14.97
C GLU A 362 10.61 15.91 15.55
N ASP A 363 9.48 16.25 14.93
CA ASP A 363 8.17 15.71 15.32
C ASP A 363 8.10 14.19 15.06
N VAL A 364 8.68 13.73 13.94
CA VAL A 364 8.80 12.30 13.63
C VAL A 364 9.74 11.61 14.62
N ARG A 365 10.87 12.23 14.98
CA ARG A 365 11.81 11.72 16.00
C ARG A 365 11.13 11.54 17.34
N GLU A 366 10.37 12.53 17.79
CA GLU A 366 9.64 12.45 19.04
C GLU A 366 8.55 11.37 18.99
N THR A 367 7.87 11.22 17.85
CA THR A 367 6.92 10.13 17.63
C THR A 367 7.60 8.77 17.76
N MET A 368 8.76 8.55 17.12
CA MET A 368 9.51 7.30 17.21
C MET A 368 9.98 7.01 18.65
N ARG A 369 10.45 8.02 19.37
CA ARG A 369 10.84 7.89 20.78
C ARG A 369 9.68 7.41 21.67
N GLN A 370 8.49 7.95 21.48
CA GLN A 370 7.30 7.51 22.23
C GLN A 370 6.87 6.09 21.85
N LEU A 371 7.06 5.67 20.59
CA LEU A 371 6.78 4.30 20.17
C LEU A 371 7.81 3.32 20.74
N GLU A 372 9.07 3.71 20.85
CA GLU A 372 10.11 2.91 21.50
C GLU A 372 9.74 2.60 22.97
N GLU A 373 9.21 3.58 23.70
CA GLU A 373 8.73 3.40 25.07
C GLU A 373 7.54 2.43 25.17
N LEU A 374 6.70 2.34 24.15
CA LEU A 374 5.58 1.40 24.08
C LEU A 374 6.01 -0.02 23.66
N ASP A 375 7.14 -0.15 22.97
CA ASP A 375 7.70 -1.41 22.48
C ASP A 375 6.71 -2.28 21.68
N PRO A 376 6.15 -1.78 20.56
CA PRO A 376 5.25 -2.55 19.71
C PRO A 376 5.98 -3.72 19.03
N ASP A 377 5.21 -4.72 18.59
CA ASP A 377 5.76 -5.87 17.88
C ASP A 377 5.97 -5.59 16.40
N ASN A 378 5.23 -4.60 15.86
CA ASN A 378 5.34 -4.15 14.48
C ASN A 378 5.14 -2.63 14.40
N ILE A 379 5.84 -2.01 13.47
CA ILE A 379 5.59 -0.64 13.02
C ILE A 379 5.45 -0.64 11.52
N THR A 380 4.39 0.00 11.00
CA THR A 380 4.27 0.26 9.57
C THR A 380 4.44 1.75 9.32
N VAL A 381 5.48 2.10 8.58
CA VAL A 381 5.76 3.49 8.20
C VAL A 381 5.19 3.74 6.81
N HIS A 382 4.19 4.62 6.75
CA HIS A 382 3.57 5.06 5.50
C HIS A 382 4.09 6.43 5.11
N SER A 383 4.48 6.61 3.85
CA SER A 383 4.68 7.93 3.27
C SER A 383 3.33 8.49 2.82
N LEU A 384 3.02 9.72 3.20
CA LEU A 384 1.74 10.34 2.85
C LEU A 384 1.50 10.31 1.33
N ALA A 385 0.39 9.71 0.91
CA ALA A 385 -0.04 9.66 -0.48
C ALA A 385 -1.34 10.45 -0.68
N ILE A 386 -1.27 11.55 -1.45
CA ILE A 386 -2.44 12.40 -1.71
C ILE A 386 -3.23 11.84 -2.89
N LYS A 387 -4.25 11.04 -2.58
CA LYS A 387 -5.12 10.40 -3.57
C LYS A 387 -6.28 11.31 -3.96
N ARG A 388 -6.88 11.06 -5.14
CA ARG A 388 -7.99 11.88 -5.68
C ARG A 388 -9.19 11.97 -4.76
N ALA A 389 -9.52 10.89 -4.05
CA ALA A 389 -10.67 10.81 -3.16
C ALA A 389 -10.41 11.38 -1.75
N ALA A 390 -9.16 11.73 -1.41
CA ALA A 390 -8.83 12.33 -0.13
C ALA A 390 -9.34 13.78 -0.03
N ARG A 391 -9.88 14.16 1.13
CA ARG A 391 -10.36 15.54 1.39
C ARG A 391 -9.26 16.58 1.14
N LEU A 392 -8.02 16.26 1.50
CA LEU A 392 -6.83 17.09 1.23
C LEU A 392 -6.70 17.45 -0.27
N ARG A 393 -7.11 16.55 -1.18
CA ARG A 393 -7.11 16.79 -2.62
C ARG A 393 -8.36 17.48 -3.11
N MET A 394 -9.53 17.06 -2.58
CA MET A 394 -10.83 17.60 -3.01
C MET A 394 -11.04 19.05 -2.58
N GLN A 395 -10.46 19.43 -1.45
CA GLN A 395 -10.56 20.78 -0.86
C GLN A 395 -9.20 21.51 -0.94
N LYS A 396 -8.48 21.35 -2.07
CA LYS A 396 -7.11 21.85 -2.25
C LYS A 396 -6.96 23.32 -1.86
N GLU A 397 -7.90 24.18 -2.24
CA GLU A 397 -7.88 25.63 -1.94
C GLU A 397 -7.87 25.91 -0.42
N GLN A 398 -8.57 25.09 0.36
CA GLN A 398 -8.63 25.22 1.83
C GLN A 398 -7.31 24.82 2.51
N TYR A 399 -6.53 23.94 1.87
CA TYR A 399 -5.30 23.33 2.42
C TYR A 399 -4.04 23.73 1.63
N GLU A 400 -4.15 24.74 0.75
CA GLU A 400 -3.05 25.14 -0.15
C GLU A 400 -1.81 25.65 0.60
N ASN A 401 -2.01 26.22 1.77
CA ASN A 401 -0.94 26.79 2.60
C ASN A 401 -0.29 25.80 3.56
N LEU A 402 -0.76 24.52 3.61
CA LEU A 402 -0.14 23.54 4.49
C LEU A 402 1.22 23.10 3.95
N HIS A 403 2.22 23.16 4.80
CA HIS A 403 3.54 22.61 4.49
C HIS A 403 3.47 21.07 4.59
N ILE A 404 3.80 20.39 3.49
CA ILE A 404 3.83 18.91 3.39
C ILE A 404 5.19 18.54 2.81
N GLU A 405 6.04 17.98 3.63
CA GLU A 405 7.36 17.55 3.23
C GLU A 405 7.66 16.14 3.75
N ASN A 406 8.21 15.30 2.88
CA ASN A 406 8.81 14.03 3.27
C ASN A 406 10.17 13.93 2.60
N THR A 407 11.20 13.66 3.38
CA THR A 407 12.61 13.65 2.95
C THR A 407 13.23 12.26 3.13
N ALA A 408 14.36 12.04 2.47
CA ALA A 408 15.16 10.83 2.70
C ALA A 408 15.56 10.72 4.17
N GLN A 409 15.97 11.84 4.78
CA GLN A 409 16.35 11.87 6.21
C GLN A 409 15.23 11.40 7.14
N THR A 410 13.97 11.74 6.82
CA THR A 410 12.81 11.29 7.61
C THR A 410 12.60 9.78 7.50
N ILE A 411 12.73 9.23 6.28
CA ILE A 411 12.63 7.79 6.03
C ILE A 411 13.76 7.04 6.72
N ASP A 412 15.00 7.52 6.59
CA ASP A 412 16.18 6.91 7.20
C ASP A 412 16.07 6.90 8.73
N LEU A 413 15.66 8.04 9.33
CA LEU A 413 15.37 8.14 10.76
C LEU A 413 14.40 7.06 11.24
N THR A 414 13.28 6.87 10.53
CA THR A 414 12.29 5.85 10.95
C THR A 414 12.83 4.43 10.81
N ALA A 415 13.66 4.17 9.79
CA ALA A 415 14.30 2.87 9.59
C ALA A 415 15.34 2.57 10.68
N GLU A 416 16.18 3.57 11.02
CA GLU A 416 17.17 3.47 12.10
C GLU A 416 16.50 3.17 13.45
N CYS A 417 15.48 3.96 13.84
CA CYS A 417 14.74 3.74 15.08
C CYS A 417 14.08 2.35 15.11
N CYS A 418 13.45 1.89 14.01
CA CYS A 418 12.89 0.55 13.94
C CYS A 418 13.97 -0.54 14.17
N HIS A 419 15.14 -0.36 13.55
CA HIS A 419 16.26 -1.30 13.72
C HIS A 419 16.79 -1.31 15.17
N GLU A 420 16.93 -0.15 15.81
CA GLU A 420 17.33 -0.03 17.22
C GLU A 420 16.33 -0.73 18.16
N MET A 421 15.03 -0.73 17.82
CA MET A 421 13.98 -1.48 18.52
C MET A 421 13.97 -2.98 18.19
N GLY A 422 14.90 -3.49 17.36
CA GLY A 422 14.96 -4.89 16.94
C GLY A 422 13.85 -5.28 15.95
N LEU A 423 13.28 -4.31 15.25
CA LEU A 423 12.29 -4.52 14.20
C LEU A 423 12.98 -4.56 12.85
N GLU A 424 12.70 -5.62 12.06
CA GLU A 424 13.26 -5.79 10.74
C GLU A 424 12.22 -5.61 9.64
N PRO A 425 12.61 -5.07 8.45
CA PRO A 425 11.67 -4.89 7.35
C PRO A 425 11.20 -6.25 6.83
N TYR A 426 9.89 -6.40 6.57
CA TYR A 426 9.32 -7.66 6.11
C TYR A 426 8.38 -7.52 4.92
N TYR A 427 7.90 -6.32 4.59
CA TYR A 427 7.24 -6.01 3.34
C TYR A 427 7.44 -4.57 2.97
N LEU A 428 7.36 -4.29 1.65
CA LEU A 428 7.56 -2.95 1.12
C LEU A 428 6.66 -2.74 -0.10
N TYR A 429 6.04 -1.56 -0.17
CA TYR A 429 5.32 -1.17 -1.36
C TYR A 429 5.37 0.34 -1.58
N ARG A 430 5.12 0.75 -2.81
CA ARG A 430 5.04 2.16 -3.19
C ARG A 430 3.66 2.48 -3.73
N GLN A 431 3.30 3.74 -3.67
CA GLN A 431 2.05 4.25 -4.24
C GLN A 431 2.35 5.41 -5.19
N LYS A 432 1.42 5.69 -6.08
CA LYS A 432 1.49 6.90 -6.91
C LYS A 432 1.21 8.13 -6.05
N ASN A 433 1.88 9.25 -6.35
CA ASN A 433 1.71 10.54 -5.68
C ASN A 433 2.06 10.50 -4.18
N MET A 434 3.07 9.73 -3.81
CA MET A 434 3.63 9.78 -2.46
C MET A 434 4.51 11.01 -2.27
N ALA A 435 4.45 11.62 -1.10
CA ALA A 435 5.35 12.70 -0.73
C ALA A 435 6.82 12.21 -0.80
N GLY A 436 7.68 12.94 -1.51
CA GLY A 436 9.08 12.56 -1.70
C GLY A 436 9.32 11.35 -2.63
N ASN A 437 8.27 10.71 -3.16
CA ASN A 437 8.37 9.49 -3.98
C ASN A 437 9.06 8.32 -3.27
N PHE A 438 8.88 8.23 -1.95
CA PHE A 438 9.40 7.17 -1.11
C PHE A 438 8.48 5.94 -1.09
N GLU A 439 8.76 5.02 -0.20
CA GLU A 439 8.05 3.76 0.01
C GLU A 439 7.26 3.75 1.32
N ASN A 440 6.43 2.73 1.47
CA ASN A 440 5.86 2.26 2.73
C ASN A 440 6.57 0.97 3.11
N VAL A 441 6.97 0.86 4.38
CA VAL A 441 7.69 -0.31 4.89
C VAL A 441 7.04 -0.80 6.16
N GLY A 442 6.79 -2.09 6.25
CA GLY A 442 6.42 -2.75 7.49
C GLY A 442 7.65 -3.37 8.13
N TYR A 443 7.85 -3.04 9.41
CA TYR A 443 8.90 -3.58 10.27
C TYR A 443 8.28 -4.45 11.35
N ALA A 444 8.91 -5.56 11.71
CA ALA A 444 8.41 -6.50 12.71
C ALA A 444 9.54 -7.16 13.51
N LYS A 445 9.27 -7.46 14.77
CA LYS A 445 10.11 -8.35 15.56
C LYS A 445 10.15 -9.76 14.92
N PRO A 446 11.20 -10.56 15.15
CA PRO A 446 11.26 -11.93 14.68
C PRO A 446 10.00 -12.73 15.06
N GLY A 447 9.38 -13.41 14.07
CA GLY A 447 8.16 -14.20 14.26
C GLY A 447 6.86 -13.41 14.38
N LYS A 448 6.87 -12.07 14.26
CA LYS A 448 5.68 -11.20 14.39
C LYS A 448 5.25 -10.54 13.07
N ALA A 449 5.89 -10.86 11.94
CA ALA A 449 5.56 -10.30 10.63
C ALA A 449 4.11 -10.61 10.21
N GLY A 450 3.44 -9.62 9.61
CA GLY A 450 2.07 -9.77 9.11
C GLY A 450 2.03 -10.55 7.79
N VAL A 451 1.57 -11.79 7.84
CA VAL A 451 1.50 -12.71 6.68
C VAL A 451 0.55 -12.17 5.61
N TYR A 452 -0.62 -11.67 6.00
CA TYR A 452 -1.58 -11.10 5.07
C TYR A 452 -0.99 -9.93 4.26
N ASN A 453 -0.17 -9.08 4.88
CA ASN A 453 0.46 -7.95 4.22
C ASN A 453 1.39 -8.39 3.08
N ILE A 454 2.14 -9.47 3.29
CA ILE A 454 3.01 -10.07 2.27
C ILE A 454 2.16 -10.66 1.15
N LEU A 455 1.16 -11.47 1.48
CA LEU A 455 0.30 -12.15 0.49
C LEU A 455 -0.44 -11.18 -0.43
N ILE A 456 -0.93 -10.06 0.11
CA ILE A 456 -1.63 -9.05 -0.72
C ILE A 456 -0.65 -8.25 -1.60
N MET A 457 0.58 -8.00 -1.12
CA MET A 457 1.60 -7.26 -1.87
C MET A 457 2.22 -8.11 -2.96
N GLU A 458 2.58 -9.35 -2.68
CA GLU A 458 3.22 -10.22 -3.66
C GLU A 458 2.25 -10.80 -4.70
N GLU A 459 0.95 -10.68 -4.47
CA GLU A 459 -0.11 -11.18 -5.36
C GLU A 459 0.09 -12.66 -5.77
N LYS A 460 0.66 -13.45 -4.87
CA LYS A 460 0.89 -14.88 -5.04
C LYS A 460 -0.34 -15.72 -4.70
N GLN A 461 -1.28 -15.19 -3.90
CA GLN A 461 -2.43 -15.93 -3.39
C GLN A 461 -3.76 -15.23 -3.70
N THR A 462 -4.81 -16.03 -3.92
CA THR A 462 -6.18 -15.55 -4.02
C THR A 462 -6.63 -14.90 -2.72
N ILE A 463 -7.29 -13.73 -2.83
CA ILE A 463 -7.90 -13.03 -1.70
C ILE A 463 -9.40 -12.92 -1.95
N MET A 464 -10.19 -13.62 -1.15
CA MET A 464 -11.63 -13.46 -1.11
C MET A 464 -11.97 -12.27 -0.23
N ALA A 465 -12.61 -11.26 -0.81
CA ALA A 465 -12.88 -9.99 -0.12
C ALA A 465 -14.39 -9.74 0.01
N LEU A 466 -14.82 -9.44 1.23
CA LEU A 466 -16.22 -9.31 1.65
C LEU A 466 -16.46 -7.89 2.17
N GLY A 467 -17.71 -7.42 2.06
CA GLY A 467 -18.11 -6.11 2.54
C GLY A 467 -18.13 -5.02 1.46
N ALA A 468 -18.76 -3.90 1.77
CA ALA A 468 -18.92 -2.77 0.86
C ALA A 468 -17.57 -2.22 0.39
N GLY A 469 -17.40 -2.09 -0.92
CA GLY A 469 -16.17 -1.58 -1.55
C GLY A 469 -14.98 -2.55 -1.56
N ALA A 470 -15.12 -3.75 -1.01
CA ALA A 470 -14.09 -4.78 -1.04
C ALA A 470 -13.88 -5.34 -2.45
N THR A 471 -12.68 -5.78 -2.77
CA THR A 471 -12.34 -6.31 -4.09
C THR A 471 -11.68 -7.68 -3.96
N THR A 472 -12.38 -8.72 -4.41
CA THR A 472 -11.83 -10.07 -4.54
C THR A 472 -10.81 -10.11 -5.66
N LYS A 473 -9.65 -10.72 -5.40
CA LYS A 473 -8.59 -11.02 -6.37
C LYS A 473 -8.44 -12.53 -6.50
N VAL A 474 -8.61 -13.07 -7.67
CA VAL A 474 -8.27 -14.46 -7.98
C VAL A 474 -6.94 -14.48 -8.72
N VAL A 475 -5.98 -15.24 -8.20
CA VAL A 475 -4.60 -15.31 -8.69
C VAL A 475 -4.40 -16.66 -9.37
N PHE A 476 -3.74 -16.64 -10.54
CA PHE A 476 -3.42 -17.80 -11.36
C PHE A 476 -1.95 -17.81 -11.74
N GLU A 477 -1.41 -19.01 -11.99
CA GLU A 477 -0.08 -19.18 -12.57
C GLU A 477 1.00 -18.34 -11.86
N ASP A 478 1.09 -18.46 -10.53
CA ASP A 478 2.06 -17.73 -9.70
C ASP A 478 2.01 -16.19 -9.86
N GLY A 479 0.82 -15.64 -10.01
CA GLY A 479 0.65 -14.20 -10.12
C GLY A 479 0.80 -13.64 -11.54
N LYS A 480 0.95 -14.49 -12.57
CA LYS A 480 1.01 -14.03 -13.96
C LYS A 480 -0.32 -13.51 -14.48
N ARG A 481 -1.43 -14.05 -13.98
CA ARG A 481 -2.78 -13.60 -14.31
C ARG A 481 -3.58 -13.34 -13.05
N ILE A 482 -4.24 -12.18 -12.98
CA ILE A 482 -5.07 -11.80 -11.85
C ILE A 482 -6.41 -11.28 -12.37
N GLU A 483 -7.49 -11.92 -11.90
CA GLU A 483 -8.85 -11.48 -12.15
C GLU A 483 -9.40 -10.80 -10.90
N ARG A 484 -10.25 -9.78 -11.09
CA ARG A 484 -10.78 -8.99 -9.98
C ARG A 484 -12.27 -8.74 -10.12
N VAL A 485 -12.99 -8.82 -9.01
CA VAL A 485 -14.39 -8.38 -8.90
C VAL A 485 -14.59 -7.56 -7.64
N GLY A 486 -15.22 -6.39 -7.77
CA GLY A 486 -15.49 -5.48 -6.67
C GLY A 486 -16.95 -5.48 -6.24
N ASN A 487 -17.16 -5.35 -4.92
CA ASN A 487 -18.45 -5.00 -4.35
C ASN A 487 -18.73 -3.49 -4.58
N VAL A 488 -20.01 -3.13 -4.61
CA VAL A 488 -20.41 -1.72 -4.62
C VAL A 488 -19.92 -1.03 -3.35
N LYS A 489 -19.56 0.26 -3.48
CA LYS A 489 -19.00 1.03 -2.35
C LYS A 489 -20.09 1.57 -1.43
N ASP A 490 -21.17 2.07 -2.01
CA ASP A 490 -22.28 2.67 -1.28
C ASP A 490 -22.98 1.63 -0.38
N ILE A 491 -23.19 1.99 0.89
CA ILE A 491 -23.73 1.08 1.91
C ILE A 491 -25.15 0.63 1.56
N ILE A 492 -26.04 1.54 1.21
CA ILE A 492 -27.44 1.20 0.89
C ILE A 492 -27.47 0.27 -0.33
N ASN A 493 -26.75 0.62 -1.39
CA ASN A 493 -26.63 -0.24 -2.56
C ASN A 493 -26.02 -1.61 -2.22
N TYR A 494 -25.10 -1.69 -1.26
CA TYR A 494 -24.52 -2.95 -0.82
C TYR A 494 -25.55 -3.81 -0.08
N LEU A 495 -26.30 -3.24 0.87
CA LEU A 495 -27.34 -3.93 1.61
C LEU A 495 -28.43 -4.46 0.68
N ASP A 496 -28.94 -3.61 -0.21
CA ASP A 496 -30.00 -3.97 -1.16
C ASP A 496 -29.55 -5.03 -2.20
N ARG A 497 -28.25 -5.10 -2.51
CA ARG A 497 -27.70 -5.88 -3.63
C ARG A 497 -26.66 -6.91 -3.20
N VAL A 498 -26.65 -7.34 -1.94
CA VAL A 498 -25.64 -8.30 -1.46
C VAL A 498 -25.69 -9.63 -2.23
N ASP A 499 -26.88 -10.09 -2.62
CA ASP A 499 -27.05 -11.33 -3.41
C ASP A 499 -26.41 -11.18 -4.81
N GLU A 500 -26.43 -9.97 -5.40
CA GLU A 500 -25.69 -9.68 -6.63
C GLU A 500 -24.15 -9.69 -6.38
N MET A 501 -23.68 -9.20 -5.23
CA MET A 501 -22.24 -9.26 -4.90
C MET A 501 -21.77 -10.71 -4.76
N VAL A 502 -22.59 -11.56 -4.21
CA VAL A 502 -22.36 -13.02 -4.16
C VAL A 502 -22.32 -13.61 -5.57
N GLU A 503 -23.29 -13.28 -6.45
CA GLU A 503 -23.31 -13.82 -7.81
C GLU A 503 -22.12 -13.35 -8.67
N ARG A 504 -21.70 -12.10 -8.56
CA ARG A 504 -20.49 -11.62 -9.23
C ARG A 504 -19.24 -12.43 -8.86
N LYS A 505 -19.09 -12.80 -7.57
CA LYS A 505 -18.00 -13.68 -7.12
C LYS A 505 -18.15 -15.09 -7.67
N ARG A 506 -19.37 -15.62 -7.69
CA ARG A 506 -19.67 -16.94 -8.25
C ARG A 506 -19.31 -17.01 -9.72
N GLU A 507 -19.69 -16.00 -10.51
CA GLU A 507 -19.34 -15.90 -11.92
C GLU A 507 -17.83 -15.82 -12.14
N LEU A 508 -17.13 -14.99 -11.34
CA LEU A 508 -15.68 -14.90 -11.38
C LEU A 508 -15.04 -16.27 -11.15
N LEU A 509 -15.41 -16.96 -10.07
CA LEU A 509 -14.83 -18.26 -9.71
C LEU A 509 -15.12 -19.33 -10.76
N LYS A 510 -16.35 -19.37 -11.33
CA LYS A 510 -16.69 -20.26 -12.45
C LYS A 510 -15.85 -19.98 -13.69
N ASN A 511 -15.73 -18.72 -14.10
CA ASN A 511 -14.94 -18.32 -15.26
C ASN A 511 -13.45 -18.64 -15.07
N CYS A 512 -13.04 -18.77 -13.83
CA CYS A 512 -11.70 -19.12 -13.42
C CYS A 512 -11.47 -20.62 -13.22
N GLY A 513 -12.51 -21.45 -13.38
CA GLY A 513 -12.41 -22.91 -13.14
C GLY A 513 -12.12 -23.27 -11.68
N GLN A 514 -12.57 -22.43 -10.74
CA GLN A 514 -12.37 -22.63 -9.29
C GLN A 514 -13.66 -22.99 -8.54
N LEU A 515 -14.78 -23.15 -9.26
CA LEU A 515 -16.06 -23.68 -8.82
C LEU A 515 -16.49 -24.85 -9.68
#